data_26a84763bcb24687be496ffd5e0f05c8
#
_entry.id   26a84763bcb24687be496ffd5e0f05c8
#
_cell.length_a   1.000
_cell.length_b   1.000
_cell.length_c   1.000
_cell.angle_alpha   90.00
_cell.angle_beta   90.00
_cell.angle_gamma   90.00
#
_symmetry.space_group_name_H-M   'P 1'
#
loop_
_entity.id
_entity.type
_entity.pdbx_description
1 polymer ?
#
loop_
_entity_poly.entity_id
_entity_poly.type
_entity_poly.pdbx_seq_one_letter_code
_entity_poly.pdbx_strand_id
1 'polypeptide(L)'
;TILPLATLDDKITQIKWGIADFEARFGHQPLGLWAPETAIDLETLMVMEQCGIHYTILAPWQANTRVGLDTSRPYWVDLPHEKRIAVFFYEEQTSMRVSFDPEATVNADRFMDQYLLPLYPDNSRRERMYLIASDGELYGHHQPLRNKFLQWLTTGALVNRDIELTVPSI
;
A
#
# COMPACT_ATOMS: atom_id res chain seq x y z
N THR A 1 16.60 4.60 5.97
CA THR A 1 16.61 6.02 6.42
C THR A 1 15.20 6.45 6.77
N ILE A 2 15.04 7.11 7.90
CA ILE A 2 13.77 7.75 8.28
C ILE A 2 13.74 9.13 7.63
N LEU A 3 13.01 9.28 6.52
CA LEU A 3 13.02 10.50 5.71
C LEU A 3 12.71 11.78 6.51
N PRO A 4 11.72 11.83 7.42
CA PRO A 4 11.46 13.03 8.22
C PRO A 4 12.64 13.51 9.06
N LEU A 5 13.59 12.64 9.39
CA LEU A 5 14.79 12.98 10.18
C LEU A 5 15.98 13.39 9.33
N ALA A 6 15.89 13.26 8.01
CA ALA A 6 16.93 13.63 7.08
C ALA A 6 16.86 15.14 6.75
N THR A 7 17.99 15.72 6.30
CA THR A 7 17.98 17.06 5.72
C THR A 7 17.21 17.09 4.40
N LEU A 8 16.77 18.27 3.95
CA LEU A 8 16.07 18.41 2.68
C LEU A 8 16.87 17.84 1.50
N ASP A 9 18.16 18.14 1.45
CA ASP A 9 19.05 17.65 0.38
C ASP A 9 19.22 16.13 0.41
N ASP A 10 19.27 15.53 1.60
CA ASP A 10 19.35 14.10 1.77
C ASP A 10 18.03 13.40 1.37
N LYS A 11 16.87 13.98 1.73
CA LYS A 11 15.56 13.48 1.28
C LYS A 11 15.51 13.42 -0.25
N ILE A 12 15.83 14.54 -0.91
CA ILE A 12 15.86 14.65 -2.38
C ILE A 12 16.82 13.60 -2.97
N THR A 13 18.03 13.50 -2.43
CA THR A 13 19.04 12.59 -2.92
C THR A 13 18.59 11.13 -2.82
N GLN A 14 18.06 10.72 -1.68
CA GLN A 14 17.62 9.34 -1.46
C GLN A 14 16.41 8.97 -2.32
N ILE A 15 15.43 9.86 -2.47
CA ILE A 15 14.29 9.62 -3.36
C ILE A 15 14.75 9.49 -4.81
N LYS A 16 15.65 10.37 -5.28
CA LYS A 16 16.22 10.29 -6.63
C LYS A 16 17.02 9.02 -6.87
N TRP A 17 17.77 8.55 -5.89
CA TRP A 17 18.49 7.26 -5.99
C TRP A 17 17.52 6.09 -6.12
N GLY A 18 16.44 6.08 -5.32
CA GLY A 18 15.40 5.08 -5.42
C GLY A 18 14.71 5.09 -6.79
N ILE A 19 14.38 6.27 -7.34
CA ILE A 19 13.82 6.41 -8.68
C ILE A 19 14.78 5.88 -9.73
N ALA A 20 16.07 6.26 -9.68
CA ALA A 20 17.07 5.82 -10.64
C ALA A 20 17.30 4.31 -10.61
N ASP A 21 17.35 3.70 -9.42
CA ASP A 21 17.47 2.24 -9.28
C ASP A 21 16.24 1.52 -9.82
N PHE A 22 15.04 2.04 -9.52
CA PHE A 22 13.78 1.49 -10.03
C PHE A 22 13.74 1.57 -11.57
N GLU A 23 14.06 2.73 -12.14
CA GLU A 23 14.08 2.93 -13.59
C GLU A 23 15.10 2.01 -14.29
N ALA A 24 16.29 1.84 -13.70
CA ALA A 24 17.30 0.93 -14.21
C ALA A 24 16.85 -0.55 -14.22
N ARG A 25 16.00 -0.96 -13.27
CA ARG A 25 15.51 -2.34 -13.15
C ARG A 25 14.27 -2.61 -13.97
N PHE A 26 13.33 -1.65 -14.02
CA PHE A 26 12.01 -1.85 -14.59
C PHE A 26 11.77 -1.11 -15.91
N GLY A 27 12.69 -0.22 -16.32
CA GLY A 27 12.63 0.48 -17.61
C GLY A 27 11.64 1.64 -17.67
N HIS A 28 11.05 2.03 -16.54
CA HIS A 28 10.14 3.17 -16.42
C HIS A 28 10.23 3.81 -15.03
N GLN A 29 9.77 5.04 -14.90
CA GLN A 29 9.75 5.73 -13.61
C GLN A 29 8.66 5.17 -12.67
N PRO A 30 8.91 5.14 -11.34
CA PRO A 30 7.90 4.77 -10.38
C PRO A 30 6.84 5.88 -10.26
N LEU A 31 5.58 5.51 -10.16
CA LEU A 31 4.49 6.46 -9.88
C LEU A 31 4.28 6.66 -8.37
N GLY A 32 4.61 5.67 -7.57
CA GLY A 32 4.41 5.69 -6.13
C GLY A 32 5.67 5.32 -5.36
N LEU A 33 5.69 5.70 -4.10
CA LEU A 33 6.78 5.39 -3.18
C LEU A 33 6.21 4.97 -1.82
N TRP A 34 6.64 3.81 -1.33
CA TRP A 34 6.47 3.42 0.06
C TRP A 34 7.60 4.05 0.88
N ALA A 35 7.28 5.00 1.77
CA ALA A 35 8.28 5.59 2.63
C ALA A 35 8.85 4.56 3.61
N PRO A 36 10.18 4.54 3.86
CA PRO A 36 10.76 3.68 4.88
C PRO A 36 10.03 3.84 6.23
N GLU A 37 9.64 2.72 6.83
CA GLU A 37 8.86 2.67 8.08
C GLU A 37 7.51 3.41 8.03
N THR A 38 6.97 3.69 6.84
CA THR A 38 5.85 4.61 6.63
C THR A 38 6.03 5.99 7.27
N ALA A 39 7.27 6.34 7.64
CA ALA A 39 7.58 7.61 8.29
C ALA A 39 7.42 8.77 7.30
N ILE A 40 6.52 9.69 7.63
CA ILE A 40 6.13 10.77 6.74
C ILE A 40 5.88 12.07 7.51
N ASP A 41 6.22 13.17 6.88
CA ASP A 41 5.81 14.53 7.24
C ASP A 41 5.45 15.32 5.98
N LEU A 42 4.96 16.52 6.16
CA LEU A 42 4.54 17.35 5.02
C LEU A 42 5.70 17.70 4.10
N GLU A 43 6.90 17.95 4.64
CA GLU A 43 8.09 18.24 3.85
C GLU A 43 8.48 17.03 2.98
N THR A 44 8.40 15.81 3.53
CA THR A 44 8.69 14.59 2.76
C THR A 44 7.69 14.40 1.63
N LEU A 45 6.39 14.65 1.86
CA LEU A 45 5.37 14.60 0.80
C LEU A 45 5.64 15.63 -0.30
N MET A 46 6.08 16.84 0.06
CA MET A 46 6.47 17.86 -0.91
C MET A 46 7.67 17.40 -1.75
N VAL A 47 8.68 16.81 -1.13
CA VAL A 47 9.86 16.29 -1.84
C VAL A 47 9.50 15.13 -2.76
N MET A 48 8.62 14.24 -2.32
CA MET A 48 8.09 13.15 -3.17
C MET A 48 7.44 13.72 -4.43
N GLU A 49 6.53 14.69 -4.28
CA GLU A 49 5.85 15.33 -5.43
C GLU A 49 6.84 16.04 -6.35
N GLN A 50 7.79 16.79 -5.80
CA GLN A 50 8.84 17.47 -6.56
C GLN A 50 9.73 16.50 -7.35
N CYS A 51 9.92 15.28 -6.85
CA CYS A 51 10.68 14.23 -7.52
C CYS A 51 9.85 13.42 -8.53
N GLY A 52 8.56 13.75 -8.73
CA GLY A 52 7.69 13.06 -9.68
C GLY A 52 6.98 11.84 -9.11
N ILE A 53 6.92 11.68 -7.80
CA ILE A 53 6.12 10.66 -7.13
C ILE A 53 4.69 11.20 -6.97
N HIS A 54 3.72 10.45 -7.46
CA HIS A 54 2.33 10.86 -7.49
C HIS A 54 1.51 10.34 -6.32
N TYR A 55 1.94 9.23 -5.68
CA TYR A 55 1.26 8.69 -4.52
C TYR A 55 2.20 8.03 -3.51
N THR A 56 1.71 7.91 -2.29
CA THR A 56 2.30 7.06 -1.24
C THR A 56 1.23 6.22 -0.54
N ILE A 57 1.66 5.22 0.22
CA ILE A 57 0.79 4.37 1.03
C ILE A 57 1.13 4.58 2.49
N LEU A 58 0.13 4.79 3.33
CA LEU A 58 0.29 5.06 4.76
C LEU A 58 -0.60 4.13 5.60
N ALA A 59 -0.31 4.09 6.89
CA ALA A 59 -1.16 3.44 7.87
C ALA A 59 -2.39 4.31 8.21
N PRO A 60 -3.56 3.71 8.46
CA PRO A 60 -4.79 4.46 8.74
C PRO A 60 -4.67 5.44 9.91
N TRP A 61 -3.93 5.09 10.94
CA TRP A 61 -3.73 5.94 12.13
C TRP A 61 -2.82 7.16 11.90
N GLN A 62 -2.16 7.24 10.75
CA GLN A 62 -1.37 8.42 10.38
C GLN A 62 -2.25 9.55 9.83
N ALA A 63 -3.51 9.27 9.51
CA ALA A 63 -4.46 10.27 9.08
C ALA A 63 -5.15 10.94 10.29
N ASN A 64 -5.09 12.26 10.35
CA ASN A 64 -5.91 13.04 11.28
C ASN A 64 -7.14 13.57 10.53
N THR A 65 -8.26 12.85 10.62
CA THR A 65 -9.50 13.21 9.94
C THR A 65 -10.61 13.60 10.92
N ARG A 66 -11.48 14.53 10.51
CA ARG A 66 -12.65 14.92 11.31
C ARG A 66 -13.79 13.89 11.25
N VAL A 67 -13.78 13.06 10.24
CA VAL A 67 -14.73 11.95 10.00
C VAL A 67 -13.93 10.66 9.89
N GLY A 68 -14.56 9.51 10.08
CA GLY A 68 -13.89 8.22 9.92
C GLY A 68 -13.18 8.09 8.57
N LEU A 69 -12.01 7.48 8.58
CA LEU A 69 -11.24 7.20 7.38
C LEU A 69 -11.82 5.98 6.66
N ASP A 70 -12.12 6.14 5.37
CA ASP A 70 -12.52 5.04 4.49
C ASP A 70 -11.30 4.56 3.70
N THR A 71 -10.70 3.45 4.12
CA THR A 71 -9.47 2.91 3.52
C THR A 71 -9.70 2.26 2.14
N SER A 72 -10.94 2.20 1.68
CA SER A 72 -11.28 1.64 0.36
C SER A 72 -11.13 2.61 -0.81
N ARG A 73 -10.57 3.79 -0.57
CA ARG A 73 -10.35 4.83 -1.59
C ARG A 73 -9.12 5.69 -1.27
N PRO A 74 -8.48 6.29 -2.28
CA PRO A 74 -7.40 7.26 -2.08
C PRO A 74 -7.94 8.62 -1.61
N TYR A 75 -7.01 9.42 -1.09
CA TYR A 75 -7.24 10.81 -0.69
C TYR A 75 -6.18 11.71 -1.29
N TRP A 76 -6.57 12.92 -1.69
CA TRP A 76 -5.63 13.96 -2.03
C TRP A 76 -5.18 14.70 -0.77
N VAL A 77 -3.87 14.88 -0.65
CA VAL A 77 -3.26 15.78 0.32
C VAL A 77 -2.81 17.01 -0.44
N ASP A 78 -3.42 18.16 -0.09
CA ASP A 78 -3.05 19.44 -0.67
C ASP A 78 -1.71 19.89 -0.08
N LEU A 79 -0.82 20.27 -0.97
CA LEU A 79 0.52 20.74 -0.67
C LEU A 79 0.62 22.24 -1.02
N PRO A 80 1.64 22.99 -0.51
CA PRO A 80 1.91 24.35 -0.94
C PRO A 80 2.01 24.49 -2.49
N HIS A 81 1.75 25.70 -2.99
CA HIS A 81 1.85 26.03 -4.40
C HIS A 81 0.88 25.26 -5.31
N GLU A 82 -0.34 25.01 -4.83
CA GLU A 82 -1.39 24.30 -5.58
C GLU A 82 -0.99 22.89 -6.03
N LYS A 83 0.01 22.32 -5.39
CA LYS A 83 0.44 20.94 -5.60
C LYS A 83 -0.40 19.98 -4.76
N ARG A 84 -0.39 18.72 -5.11
CA ARG A 84 -1.05 17.66 -4.35
C ARG A 84 -0.40 16.31 -4.60
N ILE A 85 -0.53 15.41 -3.63
CA ILE A 85 -0.11 14.03 -3.75
C ILE A 85 -1.25 13.11 -3.28
N ALA A 86 -1.43 11.97 -3.93
CA ALA A 86 -2.42 10.99 -3.51
C ALA A 86 -1.87 10.14 -2.36
N VAL A 87 -2.73 9.82 -1.41
CA VAL A 87 -2.42 8.91 -0.30
C VAL A 87 -3.42 7.78 -0.29
N PHE A 88 -2.93 6.56 -0.34
CA PHE A 88 -3.68 5.35 -0.11
C PHE A 88 -3.44 4.88 1.32
N PHE A 89 -4.45 4.29 1.94
CA PHE A 89 -4.31 3.70 3.27
C PHE A 89 -4.55 2.20 3.16
N TYR A 90 -3.66 1.40 3.76
CA TYR A 90 -3.88 -0.03 3.77
C TYR A 90 -5.00 -0.42 4.75
N GLU A 91 -5.65 -1.54 4.49
CA GLU A 91 -6.64 -2.10 5.40
C GLU A 91 -5.90 -2.76 6.59
N GLU A 92 -6.10 -2.21 7.78
CA GLU A 92 -5.32 -2.52 8.97
C GLU A 92 -5.54 -3.96 9.42
N GLN A 93 -6.81 -4.37 9.58
CA GLN A 93 -7.12 -5.65 10.21
C GLN A 93 -6.63 -6.83 9.36
N THR A 94 -6.86 -6.78 8.06
CA THR A 94 -6.41 -7.83 7.13
C THR A 94 -4.90 -7.84 6.99
N SER A 95 -4.26 -6.67 6.97
CA SER A 95 -2.79 -6.56 6.95
C SER A 95 -2.16 -7.16 8.21
N MET A 96 -2.73 -6.86 9.38
CA MET A 96 -2.32 -7.46 10.65
C MET A 96 -2.51 -8.99 10.67
N ARG A 97 -3.62 -9.50 10.12
CA ARG A 97 -3.84 -10.94 9.99
C ARG A 97 -2.80 -11.61 9.12
N VAL A 98 -2.51 -11.04 7.96
CA VAL A 98 -1.48 -11.58 7.06
C VAL A 98 -0.11 -11.58 7.74
N SER A 99 0.24 -10.52 8.43
CA SER A 99 1.58 -10.33 9.00
C SER A 99 1.81 -11.14 10.28
N PHE A 100 0.81 -11.25 11.15
CA PHE A 100 1.00 -11.74 12.53
C PHE A 100 0.12 -12.91 12.94
N ASP A 101 -0.79 -13.39 12.07
CA ASP A 101 -1.62 -14.56 12.32
C ASP A 101 -1.28 -15.67 11.30
N PRO A 102 -0.36 -16.61 11.64
CA PRO A 102 0.03 -17.68 10.73
C PRO A 102 -1.16 -18.55 10.28
N GLU A 103 -2.18 -18.69 11.10
CA GLU A 103 -3.37 -19.49 10.77
C GLU A 103 -4.24 -18.82 9.70
N ALA A 104 -4.24 -17.48 9.62
CA ALA A 104 -4.99 -16.76 8.62
C ALA A 104 -4.53 -17.07 7.19
N THR A 105 -3.24 -17.32 7.00
CA THR A 105 -2.62 -17.51 5.68
C THR A 105 -2.39 -18.98 5.31
N VAL A 106 -2.99 -19.93 6.04
CA VAL A 106 -2.91 -21.37 5.73
C VAL A 106 -3.70 -21.72 4.47
N ASN A 107 -4.87 -21.10 4.28
CA ASN A 107 -5.79 -21.42 3.20
C ASN A 107 -6.39 -20.14 2.61
N ALA A 108 -6.14 -19.91 1.33
CA ALA A 108 -6.56 -18.67 0.64
C ALA A 108 -8.08 -18.56 0.47
N ASP A 109 -8.80 -19.66 0.26
CA ASP A 109 -10.27 -19.60 0.17
C ASP A 109 -10.90 -19.22 1.51
N ARG A 110 -10.41 -19.81 2.60
CA ARG A 110 -10.84 -19.42 3.95
C ARG A 110 -10.49 -17.96 4.27
N PHE A 111 -9.31 -17.51 3.85
CA PHE A 111 -8.90 -16.12 4.01
C PHE A 111 -9.83 -15.16 3.27
N MET A 112 -10.20 -15.51 2.05
CA MET A 112 -11.17 -14.74 1.26
C MET A 112 -12.51 -14.64 1.99
N ASP A 113 -13.07 -15.77 2.40
CA ASP A 113 -14.41 -15.84 2.98
C ASP A 113 -14.49 -15.15 4.35
N GLN A 114 -13.43 -15.24 5.15
CA GLN A 114 -13.42 -14.70 6.51
C GLN A 114 -12.96 -13.25 6.62
N TYR A 115 -12.07 -12.80 5.74
CA TYR A 115 -11.40 -11.50 5.92
C TYR A 115 -11.58 -10.53 4.75
N LEU A 116 -11.61 -11.00 3.51
CA LEU A 116 -11.71 -10.11 2.36
C LEU A 116 -13.17 -9.87 1.92
N LEU A 117 -13.97 -10.90 1.74
CA LEU A 117 -15.37 -10.74 1.33
C LEU A 117 -16.19 -9.83 2.26
N PRO A 118 -16.00 -9.87 3.59
CA PRO A 118 -16.74 -8.96 4.48
C PRO A 118 -16.44 -7.47 4.24
N LEU A 119 -15.30 -7.13 3.59
CA LEU A 119 -14.99 -5.76 3.21
C LEU A 119 -15.84 -5.26 2.02
N TYR A 120 -16.44 -6.18 1.26
CA TYR A 120 -17.26 -5.90 0.07
C TYR A 120 -18.74 -6.23 0.34
N PRO A 121 -19.49 -5.38 1.05
CA PRO A 121 -20.90 -5.64 1.31
C PRO A 121 -21.71 -5.63 0.00
N ASP A 122 -22.61 -6.58 -0.16
CA ASP A 122 -23.39 -6.90 -1.38
C ASP A 122 -24.17 -5.74 -2.04
N ASN A 123 -24.32 -4.62 -1.35
CA ASN A 123 -25.14 -3.50 -1.81
C ASN A 123 -24.35 -2.24 -2.19
N SER A 124 -23.02 -2.29 -2.25
CA SER A 124 -22.27 -1.10 -2.63
C SER A 124 -22.16 -1.02 -4.16
N ARG A 125 -22.84 -0.06 -4.78
CA ARG A 125 -22.63 0.33 -6.19
C ARG A 125 -21.32 1.09 -6.40
N ARG A 126 -20.47 1.22 -5.38
CA ARG A 126 -19.21 1.96 -5.44
C ARG A 126 -18.08 0.98 -5.62
N GLU A 127 -17.21 1.27 -6.56
CA GLU A 127 -15.92 0.61 -6.66
C GLU A 127 -15.13 0.83 -5.37
N ARG A 128 -14.51 -0.22 -4.87
CA ARG A 128 -13.69 -0.22 -3.66
C ARG A 128 -12.37 -0.91 -3.94
N MET A 129 -11.31 -0.36 -3.42
CA MET A 129 -9.99 -0.95 -3.51
C MET A 129 -9.43 -1.10 -2.10
N TYR A 130 -9.01 -2.29 -1.74
CA TYR A 130 -8.34 -2.51 -0.46
C TYR A 130 -6.88 -2.87 -0.68
N LEU A 131 -6.00 -2.21 0.05
CA LEU A 131 -4.58 -2.51 0.08
C LEU A 131 -4.27 -3.37 1.30
N ILE A 132 -3.57 -4.48 1.08
CA ILE A 132 -3.01 -5.31 2.14
C ILE A 132 -1.51 -5.09 2.14
N ALA A 133 -0.98 -4.57 3.24
CA ALA A 133 0.44 -4.34 3.43
C ALA A 133 1.06 -5.50 4.23
N SER A 134 2.11 -6.10 3.69
CA SER A 134 2.87 -7.15 4.36
C SER A 134 4.30 -7.21 3.83
N ASP A 135 5.22 -7.68 4.65
CA ASP A 135 6.59 -7.90 4.24
C ASP A 135 6.69 -9.07 3.25
N GLY A 136 7.56 -8.92 2.24
CA GLY A 136 7.77 -9.96 1.23
C GLY A 136 8.35 -11.26 1.80
N GLU A 137 9.17 -11.16 2.82
CA GLU A 137 9.78 -12.29 3.52
C GLU A 137 8.75 -13.22 4.17
N LEU A 138 7.55 -12.73 4.45
CA LEU A 138 6.48 -13.53 5.02
C LEU A 138 6.17 -14.76 4.15
N TYR A 139 6.21 -14.58 2.83
CA TYR A 139 5.76 -15.59 1.87
C TYR A 139 6.84 -16.63 1.50
N GLY A 140 7.43 -17.26 2.48
CA GLY A 140 8.36 -18.36 2.27
C GLY A 140 9.57 -18.36 3.19
N HIS A 141 9.99 -17.19 3.70
CA HIS A 141 11.07 -17.09 4.68
C HIS A 141 10.54 -17.25 6.10
N HIS A 142 9.67 -16.35 6.57
CA HIS A 142 9.11 -16.44 7.92
C HIS A 142 8.03 -17.51 8.05
N GLN A 143 7.24 -17.69 7.00
CA GLN A 143 6.16 -18.68 7.00
C GLN A 143 6.32 -19.64 5.81
N PRO A 144 6.81 -20.86 6.02
CA PRO A 144 7.00 -21.84 4.96
C PRO A 144 5.71 -22.10 4.17
N LEU A 145 5.84 -22.27 2.85
CA LEU A 145 4.75 -22.55 1.91
C LEU A 145 3.71 -21.41 1.71
N ARG A 146 3.91 -20.23 2.29
CA ARG A 146 2.98 -19.09 2.10
C ARG A 146 3.06 -18.47 0.69
N ASN A 147 4.12 -18.74 -0.06
CA ASN A 147 4.16 -18.48 -1.50
C ASN A 147 3.03 -19.20 -2.25
N LYS A 148 2.64 -20.41 -1.84
CA LYS A 148 1.49 -21.14 -2.42
C LYS A 148 0.15 -20.51 -2.03
N PHE A 149 0.05 -20.02 -0.79
CA PHE A 149 -1.11 -19.23 -0.37
C PHE A 149 -1.26 -18.00 -1.25
N LEU A 150 -0.19 -17.20 -1.42
CA LEU A 150 -0.22 -15.99 -2.25
C LEU A 150 -0.55 -16.32 -3.71
N GLN A 151 0.07 -17.38 -4.26
CA GLN A 151 -0.22 -17.84 -5.60
C GLN A 151 -1.71 -18.17 -5.77
N TRP A 152 -2.28 -19.00 -4.91
CA TRP A 152 -3.69 -19.38 -5.01
C TRP A 152 -4.62 -18.21 -4.72
N LEU A 153 -4.29 -17.34 -3.78
CA LEU A 153 -5.04 -16.12 -3.51
C LEU A 153 -5.22 -15.30 -4.80
N THR A 154 -4.12 -15.06 -5.52
CA THR A 154 -4.12 -14.18 -6.70
C THR A 154 -4.60 -14.84 -7.99
N THR A 155 -4.40 -16.14 -8.17
CA THR A 155 -4.74 -16.84 -9.43
C THR A 155 -6.05 -17.65 -9.37
N GLY A 156 -6.61 -17.86 -8.18
CA GLY A 156 -7.80 -18.67 -7.98
C GLY A 156 -8.81 -18.04 -7.04
N ALA A 157 -8.46 -17.79 -5.79
CA ALA A 157 -9.42 -17.41 -4.77
C ALA A 157 -10.09 -16.05 -5.04
N LEU A 158 -9.35 -15.04 -5.51
CA LEU A 158 -9.88 -13.74 -5.95
C LEU A 158 -10.74 -13.90 -7.21
N VAL A 159 -10.22 -14.59 -8.23
CA VAL A 159 -10.91 -14.78 -9.52
C VAL A 159 -12.24 -15.49 -9.35
N ASN A 160 -12.30 -16.53 -8.53
CA ASN A 160 -13.54 -17.28 -8.24
C ASN A 160 -14.61 -16.46 -7.51
N ARG A 161 -14.26 -15.29 -7.01
CA ARG A 161 -15.15 -14.38 -6.25
C ARG A 161 -15.35 -13.02 -6.92
N ASP A 162 -14.96 -12.93 -8.20
CA ASP A 162 -15.11 -11.73 -9.02
C ASP A 162 -14.45 -10.47 -8.39
N ILE A 163 -13.30 -10.70 -7.75
CA ILE A 163 -12.46 -9.63 -7.20
C ILE A 163 -11.22 -9.49 -8.08
N GLU A 164 -11.03 -8.31 -8.62
CA GLU A 164 -9.91 -7.99 -9.48
C GLU A 164 -8.67 -7.58 -8.68
N LEU A 165 -7.51 -8.13 -9.08
CA LEU A 165 -6.23 -7.64 -8.58
C LEU A 165 -5.81 -6.43 -9.41
N THR A 166 -5.55 -5.32 -8.74
CA THR A 166 -5.12 -4.07 -9.38
C THR A 166 -3.88 -3.49 -8.72
N VAL A 167 -3.33 -2.46 -9.34
CA VAL A 167 -2.23 -1.67 -8.78
C VAL A 167 -2.68 -0.21 -8.64
N PRO A 168 -2.18 0.53 -7.63
CA PRO A 168 -2.45 1.94 -7.55
C PRO A 168 -1.98 2.67 -8.80
N SER A 169 -2.89 3.37 -9.47
CA SER A 169 -2.61 4.22 -10.62
C SER A 169 -3.44 5.50 -10.50
N ILE A 170 -2.93 6.60 -11.03
CA ILE A 170 -3.54 7.93 -10.96
C ILE A 170 -3.62 8.51 -12.37
#